data_a7670de6905f4576ee8539a5757de002
#
_entry.id   a7670de6905f4576ee8539a5757de002
#
_cell.length_a   1.000
_cell.length_b   1.000
_cell.length_c   1.000
_cell.angle_alpha   90.00
_cell.angle_beta   90.00
_cell.angle_gamma   90.00
#
_symmetry.space_group_name_H-M   'P 1'
#
loop_
_entity.id
_entity.type
_entity.pdbx_description
1 polymer ?
#
loop_
_entity_poly.entity_id
_entity_poly.type
_entity_poly.pdbx_seq_one_letter_code
_entity_poly.pdbx_strand_id
1 'polypeptide(L)'
;MELIFNNLEVVWFILITVLFAGFFLLEGFDYGTGILLPFIGKTDVERRQMINALGPVWDGNEVWMITAGGALFASFPHVYATLFSGFYLALFLMLAALIIRGVSFEFRSKSPNLLWRKTFDYCIFFGSLIPALLWGVTVGNLIQGTPIDASMTYVGTFFDLLSPYTVLCGIAFILVFTYHGGLFTSIKTAGAVSERARAASLVVGVPTAIGALALVGATYVFTDLFNSVLAIICFALAIVFFLISWGATRTRNTKLGFVFSSLSVISVTAAYFAGLFPRIMVSSLNPEWSLTITNASNSTYTLTLMTCVAFVFVPIILAYQIWVYWTFRHRVSEKDLHY
;
A
#
# COMPACT_ATOMS: atom_id res chain seq x y z
N MET A 1 -9.88 1.08 -29.85
CA MET A 1 -9.89 -0.34 -29.48
C MET A 1 -8.66 -1.08 -30.02
N GLU A 2 -8.31 -0.95 -31.29
CA GLU A 2 -7.11 -1.60 -31.86
C GLU A 2 -5.81 -1.31 -31.07
N LEU A 3 -5.59 -0.08 -30.63
CA LEU A 3 -4.41 0.29 -29.86
C LEU A 3 -4.29 -0.51 -28.55
N ILE A 4 -5.40 -0.83 -27.88
CA ILE A 4 -5.44 -1.60 -26.64
C ILE A 4 -5.13 -3.08 -26.91
N PHE A 5 -5.79 -3.67 -27.93
CA PHE A 5 -5.63 -5.09 -28.23
C PHE A 5 -4.29 -5.44 -28.90
N ASN A 6 -3.59 -4.44 -29.46
CA ASN A 6 -2.23 -4.62 -29.99
C ASN A 6 -1.11 -4.46 -28.95
N ASN A 7 -1.43 -4.04 -27.71
CA ASN A 7 -0.46 -3.77 -26.63
C ASN A 7 -0.94 -4.31 -25.28
N LEU A 8 -1.49 -5.51 -25.25
CA LEU A 8 -2.14 -6.09 -24.07
C LEU A 8 -1.18 -6.21 -22.87
N GLU A 9 0.09 -6.53 -23.10
CA GLU A 9 1.09 -6.62 -22.02
C GLU A 9 1.29 -5.27 -21.34
N VAL A 10 1.37 -4.18 -22.12
CA VAL A 10 1.49 -2.81 -21.59
C VAL A 10 0.21 -2.41 -20.85
N VAL A 11 -0.95 -2.75 -21.40
CA VAL A 11 -2.25 -2.47 -20.75
C VAL A 11 -2.33 -3.15 -19.39
N TRP A 12 -1.95 -4.43 -19.30
CA TRP A 12 -1.98 -5.16 -18.03
C TRP A 12 -0.91 -4.68 -17.06
N PHE A 13 0.24 -4.26 -17.52
CA PHE A 13 1.24 -3.60 -16.68
C PHE A 13 0.68 -2.31 -16.04
N ILE A 14 -0.01 -1.47 -16.82
CA ILE A 14 -0.66 -0.25 -16.32
C ILE A 14 -1.80 -0.60 -15.35
N LEU A 15 -2.64 -1.59 -15.66
CA LEU A 15 -3.74 -2.00 -14.78
C LEU A 15 -3.22 -2.53 -13.45
N ILE A 16 -2.13 -3.32 -13.43
CA ILE A 16 -1.48 -3.77 -12.20
C ILE A 16 -0.92 -2.58 -11.42
N THR A 17 -0.32 -1.59 -12.10
CA THR A 17 0.13 -0.34 -11.47
C THR A 17 -1.04 0.38 -10.78
N VAL A 18 -2.18 0.49 -11.44
CA VAL A 18 -3.40 1.11 -10.88
C VAL A 18 -3.92 0.31 -9.68
N LEU A 19 -3.91 -1.02 -9.75
CA LEU A 19 -4.36 -1.88 -8.64
C LEU A 19 -3.45 -1.71 -7.41
N PHE A 20 -2.13 -1.70 -7.57
CA PHE A 20 -1.22 -1.45 -6.45
C PHE A 20 -1.29 0.00 -5.94
N ALA A 21 -1.47 0.99 -6.83
CA ALA A 21 -1.69 2.37 -6.41
C ALA A 21 -2.96 2.53 -5.58
N GLY A 22 -4.06 1.89 -6.00
CA GLY A 22 -5.31 1.81 -5.25
C GLY A 22 -5.13 1.10 -3.90
N PHE A 23 -4.42 -0.01 -3.89
CA PHE A 23 -4.12 -0.74 -2.66
C PHE A 23 -3.32 0.11 -1.67
N PHE A 24 -2.19 0.69 -2.08
CA PHE A 24 -1.37 1.51 -1.18
C PHE A 24 -2.07 2.80 -0.74
N LEU A 25 -2.96 3.34 -1.57
CA LEU A 25 -3.81 4.47 -1.22
C LEU A 25 -4.82 4.11 -0.12
N LEU A 26 -5.56 3.02 -0.30
CA LEU A 26 -6.69 2.66 0.53
C LEU A 26 -6.23 1.91 1.79
N GLU A 27 -5.50 0.83 1.62
CA GLU A 27 -4.99 0.05 2.74
C GLU A 27 -3.89 0.78 3.50
N GLY A 28 -3.17 1.71 2.85
CA GLY A 28 -2.16 2.54 3.48
C GLY A 28 -2.71 3.38 4.64
N PHE A 29 -3.91 3.97 4.51
CA PHE A 29 -4.50 4.68 5.64
C PHE A 29 -5.06 3.74 6.71
N ASP A 30 -5.47 2.53 6.35
CA ASP A 30 -5.92 1.51 7.29
C ASP A 30 -4.76 1.04 8.17
N TYR A 31 -3.61 0.71 7.57
CA TYR A 31 -2.39 0.39 8.31
C TYR A 31 -1.95 1.56 9.19
N GLY A 32 -1.92 2.77 8.65
CA GLY A 32 -1.52 3.95 9.40
C GLY A 32 -2.42 4.24 10.60
N THR A 33 -3.74 4.06 10.47
CA THR A 33 -4.70 4.20 11.57
C THR A 33 -4.47 3.12 12.63
N GLY A 34 -4.23 1.86 12.22
CA GLY A 34 -3.92 0.76 13.13
C GLY A 34 -2.61 0.98 13.90
N ILE A 35 -1.56 1.49 13.23
CA ILE A 35 -0.30 1.86 13.87
C ILE A 35 -0.50 2.98 14.90
N LEU A 36 -1.34 3.96 14.61
CA LEU A 36 -1.61 5.08 15.51
C LEU A 36 -2.55 4.74 16.69
N LEU A 37 -3.29 3.62 16.62
CA LEU A 37 -4.32 3.26 17.59
C LEU A 37 -3.86 3.34 19.06
N PRO A 38 -2.74 2.70 19.48
CA PRO A 38 -2.32 2.74 20.88
C PRO A 38 -1.79 4.10 21.32
N PHE A 39 -1.37 4.96 20.38
CA PHE A 39 -0.73 6.24 20.68
C PHE A 39 -1.73 7.38 20.82
N ILE A 40 -2.77 7.43 19.98
CA ILE A 40 -3.74 8.52 19.95
C ILE A 40 -5.08 8.17 20.61
N GLY A 41 -5.47 6.89 20.64
CA GLY A 41 -6.64 6.42 21.40
C GLY A 41 -6.32 6.25 22.87
N LYS A 42 -6.63 7.25 23.70
CA LYS A 42 -6.31 7.27 25.14
C LYS A 42 -7.30 6.50 26.00
N THR A 43 -8.58 6.54 25.62
CA THR A 43 -9.67 5.82 26.29
C THR A 43 -10.19 4.68 25.41
N ASP A 44 -10.96 3.75 25.99
CA ASP A 44 -11.60 2.68 25.23
C ASP A 44 -12.58 3.23 24.17
N VAL A 45 -13.34 4.25 24.52
CA VAL A 45 -14.27 4.92 23.62
C VAL A 45 -13.53 5.51 22.41
N GLU A 46 -12.41 6.17 22.63
CA GLU A 46 -11.59 6.76 21.56
C GLU A 46 -10.98 5.70 20.63
N ARG A 47 -10.51 4.57 21.19
CA ARG A 47 -10.03 3.44 20.38
C ARG A 47 -11.14 2.81 19.55
N ARG A 48 -12.31 2.62 20.14
CA ARG A 48 -13.50 2.17 19.40
C ARG A 48 -13.88 3.15 18.29
N GLN A 49 -13.79 4.46 18.54
CA GLN A 49 -14.04 5.49 17.51
C GLN A 49 -13.10 5.37 16.32
N MET A 50 -11.80 5.08 16.54
CA MET A 50 -10.84 4.82 15.48
C MET A 50 -11.14 3.53 14.72
N ILE A 51 -11.46 2.45 15.42
CA ILE A 51 -11.82 1.16 14.81
C ILE A 51 -13.11 1.30 13.99
N ASN A 52 -14.13 1.98 14.51
CA ASN A 52 -15.37 2.22 13.77
C ASN A 52 -15.17 3.11 12.52
N ALA A 53 -14.12 3.93 12.49
CA ALA A 53 -13.78 4.70 11.29
C ALA A 53 -13.28 3.80 10.14
N LEU A 54 -12.63 2.67 10.47
CA LEU A 54 -12.16 1.66 9.52
C LEU A 54 -13.25 0.62 9.19
N GLY A 55 -14.09 0.26 10.17
CA GLY A 55 -15.02 -0.86 10.10
C GLY A 55 -15.77 -1.03 8.78
N PRO A 56 -16.33 0.03 8.18
CA PRO A 56 -17.08 -0.10 6.93
C PRO A 56 -16.23 -0.29 5.66
N VAL A 57 -14.90 -0.11 5.73
CA VAL A 57 -14.07 0.01 4.52
C VAL A 57 -12.85 -0.93 4.48
N TRP A 58 -12.32 -1.37 5.64
CA TRP A 58 -11.05 -2.11 5.71
C TRP A 58 -11.05 -3.40 4.88
N ASP A 59 -12.11 -4.19 4.93
CA ASP A 59 -12.24 -5.44 4.18
C ASP A 59 -12.25 -5.17 2.65
N GLY A 60 -13.01 -4.17 2.22
CA GLY A 60 -13.05 -3.74 0.82
C GLY A 60 -11.71 -3.17 0.33
N ASN A 61 -10.90 -2.59 1.20
CA ASN A 61 -9.57 -2.08 0.87
C ASN A 61 -8.56 -3.22 0.69
N GLU A 62 -8.61 -4.27 1.54
CA GLU A 62 -7.75 -5.46 1.38
C GLU A 62 -7.99 -6.21 0.05
N VAL A 63 -9.21 -6.15 -0.50
CA VAL A 63 -9.54 -6.80 -1.78
C VAL A 63 -8.70 -6.26 -2.94
N TRP A 64 -8.23 -5.02 -2.90
CA TRP A 64 -7.33 -4.49 -3.93
C TRP A 64 -6.04 -5.28 -4.08
N MET A 65 -5.47 -5.75 -2.96
CA MET A 65 -4.28 -6.63 -2.97
C MET A 65 -4.60 -7.99 -3.58
N ILE A 66 -5.73 -8.59 -3.19
CA ILE A 66 -6.15 -9.90 -3.73
C ILE A 66 -6.38 -9.79 -5.24
N THR A 67 -7.03 -8.70 -5.67
CA THR A 67 -7.27 -8.42 -7.09
C THR A 67 -5.96 -8.19 -7.84
N ALA A 68 -5.01 -7.44 -7.26
CA ALA A 68 -3.69 -7.22 -7.87
C ALA A 68 -2.90 -8.54 -8.01
N GLY A 69 -2.91 -9.38 -6.97
CA GLY A 69 -2.28 -10.70 -7.00
C GLY A 69 -2.92 -11.63 -8.03
N GLY A 70 -4.26 -11.68 -8.08
CA GLY A 70 -5.00 -12.47 -9.08
C GLY A 70 -4.79 -11.97 -10.51
N ALA A 71 -4.75 -10.66 -10.71
CA ALA A 71 -4.44 -10.04 -12.00
C ALA A 71 -2.99 -10.36 -12.42
N LEU A 72 -2.03 -10.28 -11.49
CA LEU A 72 -0.63 -10.63 -11.74
C LEU A 72 -0.49 -12.12 -12.12
N PHE A 73 -1.17 -13.02 -11.39
CA PHE A 73 -1.20 -14.45 -11.70
C PHE A 73 -1.70 -14.73 -13.12
N ALA A 74 -2.75 -14.06 -13.51
CA ALA A 74 -3.39 -14.33 -14.79
C ALA A 74 -2.70 -13.60 -15.96
N SER A 75 -2.10 -12.40 -15.76
CA SER A 75 -1.43 -11.66 -16.83
C SER A 75 0.06 -11.97 -16.95
N PHE A 76 0.76 -12.14 -15.82
CA PHE A 76 2.21 -12.39 -15.76
C PHE A 76 2.53 -13.57 -14.84
N PRO A 77 2.16 -14.82 -15.23
CA PRO A 77 2.24 -16.01 -14.37
C PRO A 77 3.66 -16.29 -13.87
N HIS A 78 4.69 -16.04 -14.67
CA HIS A 78 6.08 -16.23 -14.24
C HIS A 78 6.49 -15.25 -13.14
N VAL A 79 6.05 -13.98 -13.22
CA VAL A 79 6.29 -13.00 -12.16
C VAL A 79 5.60 -13.43 -10.87
N TYR A 80 4.33 -13.86 -10.97
CA TYR A 80 3.59 -14.38 -9.81
C TYR A 80 4.31 -15.58 -9.18
N ALA A 81 4.69 -16.57 -9.97
CA ALA A 81 5.34 -17.77 -9.48
C ALA A 81 6.68 -17.46 -8.79
N THR A 82 7.52 -16.63 -9.39
CA THR A 82 8.83 -16.25 -8.84
C THR A 82 8.68 -15.41 -7.58
N LEU A 83 7.73 -14.45 -7.56
CA LEU A 83 7.44 -13.64 -6.40
C LEU A 83 6.94 -14.51 -5.23
N PHE A 84 5.92 -15.32 -5.45
CA PHE A 84 5.31 -16.11 -4.38
C PHE A 84 6.23 -17.22 -3.87
N SER A 85 7.08 -17.81 -4.70
CA SER A 85 8.08 -18.78 -4.26
C SER A 85 9.23 -18.11 -3.50
N GLY A 86 9.77 -17.01 -4.01
CA GLY A 86 10.92 -16.33 -3.41
C GLY A 86 10.56 -15.57 -2.12
N PHE A 87 9.38 -14.96 -2.08
CA PHE A 87 8.91 -14.19 -0.92
C PHE A 87 7.97 -14.99 -0.01
N TYR A 88 7.93 -16.32 -0.16
CA TYR A 88 7.00 -17.19 0.55
C TYR A 88 6.90 -16.90 2.04
N LEU A 89 8.02 -16.81 2.74
CA LEU A 89 8.03 -16.59 4.19
C LEU A 89 7.56 -15.18 4.56
N ALA A 90 7.95 -14.16 3.78
CA ALA A 90 7.48 -12.78 3.98
C ALA A 90 5.97 -12.66 3.74
N LEU A 91 5.46 -13.28 2.67
CA LEU A 91 4.04 -13.30 2.36
C LEU A 91 3.23 -14.09 3.39
N PHE A 92 3.77 -15.21 3.90
CA PHE A 92 3.14 -15.95 5.00
C PHE A 92 3.05 -15.11 6.27
N LEU A 93 4.12 -14.41 6.65
CA LEU A 93 4.13 -13.52 7.81
C LEU A 93 3.15 -12.36 7.64
N MET A 94 3.06 -11.79 6.44
CA MET A 94 2.09 -10.75 6.08
C MET A 94 0.66 -11.28 6.24
N LEU A 95 0.35 -12.44 5.68
CA LEU A 95 -0.96 -13.08 5.78
C LEU A 95 -1.34 -13.36 7.23
N ALA A 96 -0.43 -13.91 8.04
CA ALA A 96 -0.66 -14.15 9.45
C ALA A 96 -0.98 -12.83 10.21
N ALA A 97 -0.26 -11.76 9.91
CA ALA A 97 -0.49 -10.44 10.49
C ALA A 97 -1.87 -9.87 10.11
N LEU A 98 -2.27 -10.00 8.83
CA LEU A 98 -3.58 -9.57 8.34
C LEU A 98 -4.73 -10.38 8.97
N ILE A 99 -4.59 -11.71 9.11
CA ILE A 99 -5.58 -12.55 9.80
C ILE A 99 -5.76 -12.09 11.24
N ILE A 100 -4.66 -11.89 11.98
CA ILE A 100 -4.70 -11.43 13.38
C ILE A 100 -5.36 -10.05 13.47
N ARG A 101 -5.06 -9.13 12.52
CA ARG A 101 -5.66 -7.80 12.44
C ARG A 101 -7.17 -7.88 12.20
N GLY A 102 -7.63 -8.62 11.19
CA GLY A 102 -9.04 -8.76 10.83
C GLY A 102 -9.86 -9.37 11.98
N VAL A 103 -9.37 -10.45 12.60
CA VAL A 103 -9.98 -11.05 13.79
C VAL A 103 -10.08 -10.01 14.92
N SER A 104 -9.09 -9.14 15.07
CA SER A 104 -9.04 -8.18 16.17
C SER A 104 -10.13 -7.12 16.08
N PHE A 105 -10.50 -6.66 14.88
CA PHE A 105 -11.60 -5.72 14.71
C PHE A 105 -12.91 -6.28 15.24
N GLU A 106 -13.20 -7.56 14.97
CA GLU A 106 -14.46 -8.20 15.35
C GLU A 106 -14.48 -8.65 16.82
N PHE A 107 -13.36 -9.15 17.35
CA PHE A 107 -13.33 -9.80 18.67
C PHE A 107 -12.99 -8.85 19.83
N ARG A 108 -12.35 -7.72 19.57
CA ARG A 108 -11.92 -6.78 20.61
C ARG A 108 -13.03 -6.38 21.57
N SER A 109 -14.21 -6.07 21.06
CA SER A 109 -15.34 -5.57 21.84
C SER A 109 -16.25 -6.68 22.43
N LYS A 110 -15.95 -7.96 22.16
CA LYS A 110 -16.74 -9.10 22.65
C LYS A 110 -16.55 -9.37 24.15
N SER A 111 -15.54 -8.80 24.80
CA SER A 111 -15.30 -8.94 26.22
C SER A 111 -15.09 -7.58 26.91
N PRO A 112 -15.62 -7.37 28.11
CA PRO A 112 -15.34 -6.18 28.93
C PRO A 112 -13.95 -6.23 29.58
N ASN A 113 -13.23 -7.35 29.51
CA ASN A 113 -11.94 -7.51 30.16
C ASN A 113 -10.89 -6.56 29.51
N LEU A 114 -10.25 -5.75 30.34
CA LEU A 114 -9.26 -4.76 29.93
C LEU A 114 -8.01 -5.39 29.28
N LEU A 115 -7.57 -6.55 29.80
CA LEU A 115 -6.43 -7.26 29.22
C LEU A 115 -6.77 -7.78 27.81
N TRP A 116 -7.98 -8.35 27.65
CA TRP A 116 -8.50 -8.76 26.35
C TRP A 116 -8.46 -7.62 25.33
N ARG A 117 -9.07 -6.49 25.66
CA ARG A 117 -9.11 -5.31 24.78
C ARG A 117 -7.71 -4.80 24.44
N LYS A 118 -6.82 -4.74 25.44
CA LYS A 118 -5.43 -4.30 25.22
C LYS A 118 -4.66 -5.28 24.33
N THR A 119 -4.86 -6.57 24.46
CA THR A 119 -4.25 -7.58 23.59
C THR A 119 -4.67 -7.35 22.14
N PHE A 120 -5.95 -7.19 21.86
CA PHE A 120 -6.43 -6.92 20.50
C PHE A 120 -6.03 -5.55 19.97
N ASP A 121 -5.87 -4.54 20.81
CA ASP A 121 -5.29 -3.25 20.38
C ASP A 121 -3.85 -3.44 19.85
N TYR A 122 -3.03 -4.25 20.51
CA TYR A 122 -1.68 -4.58 20.04
C TYR A 122 -1.71 -5.52 18.82
N CYS A 123 -2.67 -6.41 18.72
CA CYS A 123 -2.87 -7.23 17.52
C CYS A 123 -3.20 -6.36 16.31
N ILE A 124 -4.04 -5.33 16.46
CA ILE A 124 -4.30 -4.35 15.39
C ILE A 124 -3.02 -3.58 15.05
N PHE A 125 -2.27 -3.14 16.07
CA PHE A 125 -1.02 -2.40 15.86
C PHE A 125 0.01 -3.24 15.08
N PHE A 126 0.36 -4.43 15.54
CA PHE A 126 1.33 -5.29 14.87
C PHE A 126 0.81 -5.83 13.54
N GLY A 127 -0.49 -6.15 13.47
CA GLY A 127 -1.17 -6.57 12.25
C GLY A 127 -1.23 -5.48 11.17
N SER A 128 -0.97 -4.22 11.54
CA SER A 128 -0.83 -3.09 10.61
C SER A 128 0.64 -2.75 10.33
N LEU A 129 1.50 -2.80 11.34
CA LEU A 129 2.92 -2.45 11.23
C LEU A 129 3.70 -3.46 10.37
N ILE A 130 3.47 -4.76 10.59
CA ILE A 130 4.18 -5.82 9.89
C ILE A 130 3.87 -5.80 8.38
N PRO A 131 2.61 -5.76 7.93
CA PRO A 131 2.32 -5.63 6.50
C PRO A 131 2.87 -4.34 5.89
N ALA A 132 2.78 -3.20 6.59
CA ALA A 132 3.35 -1.94 6.10
C ALA A 132 4.86 -2.04 5.86
N LEU A 133 5.60 -2.65 6.79
CA LEU A 133 7.04 -2.92 6.65
C LEU A 133 7.32 -3.84 5.46
N LEU A 134 6.63 -4.98 5.41
CA LEU A 134 6.88 -6.02 4.42
C LEU A 134 6.53 -5.58 3.00
N TRP A 135 5.50 -4.75 2.81
CA TRP A 135 5.21 -4.15 1.51
C TRP A 135 6.35 -3.26 1.02
N GLY A 136 6.91 -2.42 1.90
CA GLY A 136 8.06 -1.61 1.53
C GLY A 136 9.30 -2.45 1.21
N VAL A 137 9.58 -3.50 1.99
CA VAL A 137 10.64 -4.47 1.72
C VAL A 137 10.41 -5.17 0.38
N THR A 138 9.19 -5.58 0.09
CA THR A 138 8.83 -6.24 -1.18
C THR A 138 9.06 -5.32 -2.38
N VAL A 139 8.52 -4.09 -2.33
CA VAL A 139 8.71 -3.10 -3.39
C VAL A 139 10.20 -2.77 -3.57
N GLY A 140 10.95 -2.60 -2.49
CA GLY A 140 12.39 -2.36 -2.53
C GLY A 140 13.15 -3.48 -3.25
N ASN A 141 12.80 -4.74 -3.00
CA ASN A 141 13.40 -5.90 -3.67
C ASN A 141 13.06 -5.97 -5.16
N LEU A 142 11.82 -5.69 -5.54
CA LEU A 142 11.41 -5.68 -6.96
C LEU A 142 12.22 -4.67 -7.76
N ILE A 143 12.59 -3.56 -7.13
CA ILE A 143 13.30 -2.44 -7.75
C ILE A 143 14.82 -2.66 -7.73
N GLN A 144 15.39 -3.01 -6.57
CA GLN A 144 16.84 -3.22 -6.41
C GLN A 144 17.32 -4.46 -7.17
N GLY A 145 16.44 -5.46 -7.26
CA GLY A 145 16.72 -6.76 -7.85
C GLY A 145 16.90 -7.86 -6.81
N THR A 146 16.44 -9.04 -7.18
CA THR A 146 16.51 -10.27 -6.39
C THR A 146 17.30 -11.33 -7.16
N PRO A 147 17.90 -12.32 -6.49
CA PRO A 147 18.67 -13.36 -7.17
C PRO A 147 17.73 -14.30 -7.96
N ILE A 148 17.45 -13.92 -9.19
CA ILE A 148 16.65 -14.68 -10.16
C ILE A 148 17.63 -15.26 -11.20
N ASP A 149 17.55 -16.56 -11.45
CA ASP A 149 18.38 -17.27 -12.41
C ASP A 149 17.78 -17.28 -13.84
N ALA A 150 18.51 -17.92 -14.76
CA ALA A 150 18.10 -18.06 -16.16
C ALA A 150 16.77 -18.83 -16.35
N SER A 151 16.35 -19.61 -15.37
CA SER A 151 15.05 -20.33 -15.37
C SER A 151 13.90 -19.52 -14.80
N MET A 152 14.11 -18.19 -14.57
CA MET A 152 13.13 -17.30 -13.93
C MET A 152 12.80 -17.69 -12.47
N THR A 153 13.68 -18.43 -11.81
CA THR A 153 13.49 -18.93 -10.45
C THR A 153 14.28 -18.10 -9.46
N TYR A 154 13.66 -17.78 -8.32
CA TYR A 154 14.35 -17.17 -7.20
C TYR A 154 15.26 -18.23 -6.53
N VAL A 155 16.56 -17.95 -6.45
CA VAL A 155 17.56 -18.86 -5.89
C VAL A 155 18.19 -18.37 -4.58
N GLY A 156 17.70 -17.27 -4.04
CA GLY A 156 18.14 -16.71 -2.77
C GLY A 156 17.45 -17.32 -1.55
N THR A 157 17.79 -16.78 -0.40
CA THR A 157 17.19 -17.09 0.91
C THR A 157 16.28 -15.95 1.38
N PHE A 158 15.52 -16.17 2.47
CA PHE A 158 14.73 -15.12 3.09
C PHE A 158 15.58 -13.89 3.50
N PHE A 159 16.80 -14.10 3.97
CA PHE A 159 17.66 -13.02 4.44
C PHE A 159 18.22 -12.16 3.30
N ASP A 160 18.28 -12.68 2.08
CA ASP A 160 18.68 -11.92 0.89
C ASP A 160 17.65 -10.83 0.52
N LEU A 161 16.42 -10.94 1.04
CA LEU A 161 15.38 -9.91 0.91
C LEU A 161 15.61 -8.70 1.84
N LEU A 162 16.52 -8.82 2.82
CA LEU A 162 16.73 -7.83 3.88
C LEU A 162 18.04 -7.07 3.65
N SER A 163 18.13 -6.29 2.59
CA SER A 163 19.23 -5.35 2.36
C SER A 163 18.98 -4.02 3.09
N PRO A 164 20.02 -3.19 3.34
CA PRO A 164 19.84 -1.86 3.90
C PRO A 164 18.85 -0.99 3.09
N TYR A 165 18.84 -1.13 1.76
CA TYR A 165 17.92 -0.42 0.88
C TYR A 165 16.48 -0.90 1.06
N THR A 166 16.23 -2.21 1.07
CA THR A 166 14.89 -2.77 1.20
C THR A 166 14.30 -2.50 2.58
N VAL A 167 15.11 -2.54 3.64
CA VAL A 167 14.70 -2.15 5.00
C VAL A 167 14.36 -0.66 5.06
N LEU A 168 15.15 0.21 4.40
CA LEU A 168 14.83 1.64 4.30
C LEU A 168 13.48 1.85 3.57
N CYS A 169 13.20 1.10 2.51
CA CYS A 169 11.90 1.10 1.85
C CYS A 169 10.78 0.71 2.83
N GLY A 170 10.99 -0.34 3.63
CA GLY A 170 10.04 -0.76 4.67
C GLY A 170 9.74 0.32 5.69
N ILE A 171 10.77 0.99 6.21
CA ILE A 171 10.62 2.11 7.14
C ILE A 171 9.88 3.28 6.49
N ALA A 172 10.19 3.61 5.23
CA ALA A 172 9.52 4.67 4.49
C ALA A 172 8.02 4.37 4.31
N PHE A 173 7.64 3.12 4.01
CA PHE A 173 6.25 2.72 3.92
C PHE A 173 5.51 2.87 5.26
N ILE A 174 6.11 2.45 6.38
CA ILE A 174 5.55 2.67 7.72
C ILE A 174 5.30 4.16 7.96
N LEU A 175 6.27 5.02 7.67
CA LEU A 175 6.16 6.46 7.89
C LEU A 175 5.08 7.10 7.02
N VAL A 176 5.07 6.79 5.72
CA VAL A 176 4.08 7.31 4.77
C VAL A 176 2.67 6.86 5.15
N PHE A 177 2.47 5.57 5.45
CA PHE A 177 1.17 5.05 5.83
C PHE A 177 0.71 5.60 7.18
N THR A 178 1.62 5.76 8.16
CA THR A 178 1.28 6.37 9.46
C THR A 178 0.85 7.82 9.29
N TYR A 179 1.55 8.59 8.45
CA TYR A 179 1.16 9.97 8.10
C TYR A 179 -0.21 10.00 7.45
N HIS A 180 -0.43 9.18 6.43
CA HIS A 180 -1.66 9.09 5.65
C HIS A 180 -2.85 8.62 6.50
N GLY A 181 -2.66 7.61 7.33
CA GLY A 181 -3.67 7.11 8.26
C GLY A 181 -4.04 8.11 9.36
N GLY A 182 -3.09 8.90 9.82
CA GLY A 182 -3.36 9.99 10.76
C GLY A 182 -4.25 11.08 10.14
N LEU A 183 -4.05 11.41 8.87
CA LEU A 183 -4.94 12.32 8.13
C LEU A 183 -6.34 11.75 7.96
N PHE A 184 -6.43 10.47 7.55
CA PHE A 184 -7.71 9.77 7.45
C PHE A 184 -8.46 9.76 8.78
N THR A 185 -7.79 9.34 9.86
CA THR A 185 -8.36 9.33 11.21
C THR A 185 -8.87 10.72 11.61
N SER A 186 -8.10 11.78 11.33
CA SER A 186 -8.51 13.15 11.64
C SER A 186 -9.75 13.60 10.90
N ILE A 187 -9.95 13.20 9.64
CA ILE A 187 -11.16 13.58 8.88
C ILE A 187 -12.37 12.72 9.19
N LYS A 188 -12.15 11.47 9.63
CA LYS A 188 -13.21 10.48 9.88
C LYS A 188 -13.70 10.43 11.32
N THR A 189 -12.92 10.95 12.28
CA THR A 189 -13.33 11.00 13.68
C THR A 189 -13.70 12.40 14.12
N ALA A 190 -14.36 12.52 15.28
CA ALA A 190 -14.72 13.78 15.90
C ALA A 190 -13.97 14.01 17.24
N GLY A 191 -13.99 15.23 17.74
CA GLY A 191 -13.47 15.57 19.06
C GLY A 191 -11.95 15.44 19.21
N ALA A 192 -11.51 15.00 20.38
CA ALA A 192 -10.10 14.93 20.76
C ALA A 192 -9.27 13.97 19.91
N VAL A 193 -9.87 12.88 19.42
CA VAL A 193 -9.20 11.91 18.53
C VAL A 193 -8.79 12.59 17.24
N SER A 194 -9.69 13.35 16.62
CA SER A 194 -9.42 14.09 15.37
C SER A 194 -8.25 15.05 15.51
N GLU A 195 -8.18 15.82 16.60
CA GLU A 195 -7.10 16.80 16.82
C GLU A 195 -5.76 16.10 17.11
N ARG A 196 -5.76 15.02 17.91
CA ARG A 196 -4.55 14.24 18.16
C ARG A 196 -4.05 13.52 16.91
N ALA A 197 -4.94 13.01 16.07
CA ALA A 197 -4.58 12.39 14.81
C ALA A 197 -3.93 13.39 13.85
N ARG A 198 -4.48 14.61 13.74
CA ARG A 198 -3.88 15.70 12.99
C ARG A 198 -2.50 16.09 13.53
N ALA A 199 -2.38 16.23 14.85
CA ALA A 199 -1.10 16.56 15.49
C ALA A 199 -0.05 15.45 15.27
N ALA A 200 -0.45 14.17 15.38
CA ALA A 200 0.40 13.03 15.10
C ALA A 200 0.91 13.02 13.65
N SER A 201 0.01 13.33 12.67
CA SER A 201 0.42 13.46 11.27
C SER A 201 1.47 14.55 11.07
N LEU A 202 1.32 15.71 11.72
CA LEU A 202 2.32 16.79 11.63
C LEU A 202 3.68 16.37 12.20
N VAL A 203 3.69 15.64 13.32
CA VAL A 203 4.91 15.12 13.93
C VAL A 203 5.56 14.05 13.06
N VAL A 204 4.76 13.06 12.60
CA VAL A 204 5.25 11.97 11.73
C VAL A 204 5.66 12.50 10.35
N GLY A 205 5.05 13.58 9.87
CA GLY A 205 5.39 14.21 8.60
C GLY A 205 6.86 14.63 8.48
N VAL A 206 7.51 14.99 9.62
CA VAL A 206 8.95 15.35 9.62
C VAL A 206 9.84 14.13 9.30
N PRO A 207 9.79 13.03 10.07
CA PRO A 207 10.56 11.84 9.71
C PRO A 207 10.12 11.24 8.36
N THR A 208 8.88 11.41 7.94
CA THR A 208 8.42 10.99 6.59
C THR A 208 9.18 11.78 5.50
N ALA A 209 9.31 13.09 5.64
CA ALA A 209 10.08 13.91 4.69
C ALA A 209 11.55 13.50 4.64
N ILE A 210 12.17 13.29 5.80
CA ILE A 210 13.57 12.85 5.90
C ILE A 210 13.73 11.45 5.28
N GLY A 211 12.86 10.51 5.62
CA GLY A 211 12.88 9.16 5.08
C GLY A 211 12.65 9.12 3.57
N ALA A 212 11.75 9.96 3.05
CA ALA A 212 11.50 10.07 1.61
C ALA A 212 12.75 10.61 0.87
N LEU A 213 13.42 11.64 1.40
CA LEU A 213 14.66 12.16 0.82
C LEU A 213 15.79 11.13 0.86
N ALA A 214 15.95 10.43 1.99
CA ALA A 214 16.93 9.35 2.13
C ALA A 214 16.64 8.21 1.13
N LEU A 215 15.37 7.84 0.96
CA LEU A 215 14.95 6.80 0.00
C LEU A 215 15.20 7.22 -1.44
N VAL A 216 14.89 8.48 -1.82
CA VAL A 216 15.19 9.01 -3.16
C VAL A 216 16.70 8.94 -3.43
N GLY A 217 17.53 9.39 -2.47
CA GLY A 217 18.99 9.30 -2.58
C GLY A 217 19.48 7.86 -2.69
N ALA A 218 18.96 6.95 -1.87
CA ALA A 218 19.30 5.53 -1.93
C ALA A 218 18.85 4.88 -3.25
N THR A 219 17.66 5.21 -3.73
CA THR A 219 17.14 4.74 -5.03
C THR A 219 18.04 5.19 -6.19
N TYR A 220 18.54 6.42 -6.14
CA TYR A 220 19.50 6.91 -7.13
C TYR A 220 20.82 6.13 -7.13
N VAL A 221 21.31 5.74 -5.95
CA VAL A 221 22.59 5.03 -5.80
C VAL A 221 22.49 3.53 -6.09
N PHE A 222 21.38 2.91 -5.66
CA PHE A 222 21.26 1.43 -5.66
C PHE A 222 20.40 0.88 -6.79
N THR A 223 19.78 1.74 -7.61
CA THR A 223 18.88 1.31 -8.68
C THR A 223 19.06 2.14 -9.94
N ASP A 224 18.46 1.69 -11.03
CA ASP A 224 18.46 2.40 -12.32
C ASP A 224 17.14 3.14 -12.63
N LEU A 225 16.25 3.28 -11.63
CA LEU A 225 14.93 3.89 -11.81
C LEU A 225 14.98 5.31 -12.39
N PHE A 226 16.01 6.06 -12.04
CA PHE A 226 16.20 7.45 -12.50
C PHE A 226 16.67 7.54 -13.97
N ASN A 227 16.87 6.42 -14.66
CA ASN A 227 17.03 6.43 -16.12
C ASN A 227 15.70 6.71 -16.84
N SER A 228 14.55 6.55 -16.14
CA SER A 228 13.23 6.89 -16.66
C SER A 228 12.84 8.33 -16.33
N VAL A 229 12.69 9.17 -17.34
CA VAL A 229 12.21 10.56 -17.18
C VAL A 229 10.83 10.60 -16.52
N LEU A 230 9.95 9.66 -16.86
CA LEU A 230 8.62 9.57 -16.26
C LEU A 230 8.70 9.26 -14.76
N ALA A 231 9.61 8.36 -14.35
CA ALA A 231 9.83 8.08 -12.93
C ALA A 231 10.31 9.32 -12.17
N ILE A 232 11.24 10.09 -12.74
CA ILE A 232 11.72 11.36 -12.16
C ILE A 232 10.56 12.34 -11.95
N ILE A 233 9.73 12.53 -12.98
CA ILE A 233 8.56 13.44 -12.91
C ILE A 233 7.61 12.97 -11.80
N CYS A 234 7.30 11.69 -11.73
CA CYS A 234 6.40 11.12 -10.71
C CYS A 234 6.97 11.26 -9.30
N PHE A 235 8.28 11.04 -9.09
CA PHE A 235 8.93 11.28 -7.79
C PHE A 235 8.88 12.77 -7.40
N ALA A 236 9.14 13.67 -8.34
CA ALA A 236 9.04 15.11 -8.09
C ALA A 236 7.61 15.52 -7.70
N LEU A 237 6.60 15.02 -8.40
CA LEU A 237 5.20 15.23 -8.07
C LEU A 237 4.84 14.69 -6.70
N ALA A 238 5.33 13.48 -6.34
CA ALA A 238 5.08 12.88 -5.03
C ALA A 238 5.60 13.78 -3.90
N ILE A 239 6.81 14.34 -4.04
CA ILE A 239 7.39 15.27 -3.07
C ILE A 239 6.57 16.56 -2.98
N VAL A 240 6.21 17.16 -4.11
CA VAL A 240 5.40 18.39 -4.16
C VAL A 240 4.05 18.16 -3.48
N PHE A 241 3.36 17.08 -3.81
CA PHE A 241 2.08 16.75 -3.20
C PHE A 241 2.20 16.48 -1.71
N PHE A 242 3.26 15.82 -1.26
CA PHE A 242 3.52 15.63 0.17
C PHE A 242 3.71 16.97 0.90
N LEU A 243 4.49 17.90 0.34
CA LEU A 243 4.70 19.22 0.94
C LEU A 243 3.42 20.04 1.01
N ILE A 244 2.59 20.01 -0.03
CA ILE A 244 1.27 20.65 -0.03
C ILE A 244 0.36 20.01 1.02
N SER A 245 0.36 18.66 1.12
CA SER A 245 -0.39 17.91 2.14
C SER A 245 -0.01 18.35 3.55
N TRP A 246 1.30 18.41 3.83
CA TRP A 246 1.81 18.80 5.15
C TRP A 246 1.49 20.27 5.48
N GLY A 247 1.65 21.18 4.52
CA GLY A 247 1.25 22.58 4.65
C GLY A 247 -0.23 22.78 4.90
N ALA A 248 -1.09 22.07 4.15
CA ALA A 248 -2.55 22.10 4.35
C ALA A 248 -2.96 21.56 5.72
N THR A 249 -2.30 20.50 6.20
CA THR A 249 -2.53 19.94 7.54
C THR A 249 -2.14 20.93 8.65
N ARG A 250 -1.05 21.67 8.44
CA ARG A 250 -0.59 22.71 9.37
C ARG A 250 -1.59 23.86 9.48
N THR A 251 -2.22 24.24 8.37
CA THR A 251 -3.27 25.28 8.33
C THR A 251 -4.67 24.76 8.70
N ARG A 252 -4.76 23.57 9.31
CA ARG A 252 -6.00 22.91 9.73
C ARG A 252 -6.95 22.49 8.58
N ASN A 253 -6.51 22.53 7.34
CA ASN A 253 -7.28 21.99 6.21
C ASN A 253 -6.90 20.52 5.97
N THR A 254 -7.24 19.65 6.95
CA THR A 254 -6.85 18.23 6.92
C THR A 254 -7.47 17.46 5.75
N LYS A 255 -8.66 17.89 5.26
CA LYS A 255 -9.25 17.27 4.06
C LYS A 255 -8.38 17.48 2.83
N LEU A 256 -7.92 18.70 2.61
CA LEU A 256 -6.98 18.99 1.51
C LEU A 256 -5.65 18.26 1.73
N GLY A 257 -5.18 18.19 3.00
CA GLY A 257 -4.03 17.40 3.38
C GLY A 257 -4.14 15.93 2.97
N PHE A 258 -5.29 15.31 3.23
CA PHE A 258 -5.54 13.92 2.83
C PHE A 258 -5.57 13.73 1.32
N VAL A 259 -6.22 14.64 0.57
CA VAL A 259 -6.25 14.56 -0.90
C VAL A 259 -4.83 14.61 -1.48
N PHE A 260 -3.99 15.54 -1.03
CA PHE A 260 -2.62 15.65 -1.53
C PHE A 260 -1.71 14.52 -1.03
N SER A 261 -1.95 13.98 0.16
CA SER A 261 -1.29 12.74 0.61
C SER A 261 -1.65 11.55 -0.28
N SER A 262 -2.91 11.44 -0.67
CA SER A 262 -3.40 10.43 -1.62
C SER A 262 -2.70 10.55 -2.97
N LEU A 263 -2.61 11.75 -3.52
CA LEU A 263 -1.90 12.02 -4.77
C LEU A 263 -0.41 11.71 -4.66
N SER A 264 0.21 11.97 -3.49
CA SER A 264 1.61 11.62 -3.23
C SER A 264 1.83 10.10 -3.27
N VAL A 265 0.97 9.31 -2.61
CA VAL A 265 1.03 7.83 -2.62
C VAL A 265 0.86 7.28 -4.04
N ILE A 266 -0.11 7.79 -4.79
CA ILE A 266 -0.32 7.39 -6.19
C ILE A 266 0.90 7.73 -7.05
N SER A 267 1.46 8.93 -6.87
CA SER A 267 2.61 9.39 -7.66
C SER A 267 3.88 8.58 -7.38
N VAL A 268 4.17 8.23 -6.12
CA VAL A 268 5.33 7.41 -5.80
C VAL A 268 5.17 5.99 -6.32
N THR A 269 3.95 5.43 -6.28
CA THR A 269 3.67 4.12 -6.86
C THR A 269 3.87 4.15 -8.38
N ALA A 270 3.33 5.17 -9.06
CA ALA A 270 3.54 5.36 -10.49
C ALA A 270 5.03 5.53 -10.84
N ALA A 271 5.82 6.22 -9.99
CA ALA A 271 7.25 6.37 -10.20
C ALA A 271 8.00 5.03 -10.19
N TYR A 272 7.68 4.13 -9.26
CA TYR A 272 8.28 2.81 -9.19
C TYR A 272 7.99 1.99 -10.43
N PHE A 273 6.74 1.89 -10.85
CA PHE A 273 6.37 1.15 -12.05
C PHE A 273 6.93 1.79 -13.33
N ALA A 274 6.91 3.12 -13.43
CA ALA A 274 7.49 3.82 -14.59
C ALA A 274 9.01 3.63 -14.70
N GLY A 275 9.71 3.52 -13.59
CA GLY A 275 11.14 3.23 -13.55
C GLY A 275 11.47 1.77 -13.84
N LEU A 276 10.59 0.85 -13.46
CA LEU A 276 10.75 -0.58 -13.77
C LEU A 276 10.47 -0.90 -15.23
N PHE A 277 9.53 -0.22 -15.87
CA PHE A 277 9.12 -0.54 -17.25
C PHE A 277 10.29 -0.66 -18.24
N PRO A 278 10.37 -1.71 -19.07
CA PRO A 278 9.40 -2.81 -19.28
C PRO A 278 9.56 -4.03 -18.33
N ARG A 279 10.45 -3.95 -17.36
CA ARG A 279 10.64 -4.99 -16.34
C ARG A 279 9.52 -4.92 -15.31
N ILE A 280 9.19 -6.06 -14.70
CA ILE A 280 8.29 -6.17 -13.57
C ILE A 280 9.08 -6.57 -12.32
N MET A 281 10.10 -7.42 -12.52
CA MET A 281 10.95 -7.91 -11.44
C MET A 281 12.40 -7.97 -11.94
N VAL A 282 13.30 -7.30 -11.23
CA VAL A 282 14.70 -7.18 -11.63
C VAL A 282 15.50 -8.38 -11.10
N SER A 283 16.36 -8.98 -11.95
CA SER A 283 17.36 -9.94 -11.49
C SER A 283 18.65 -9.23 -11.06
N SER A 284 19.14 -9.55 -9.86
CA SER A 284 20.43 -9.08 -9.35
C SER A 284 21.62 -9.87 -9.88
N LEU A 285 21.38 -11.04 -10.47
CA LEU A 285 22.45 -11.92 -11.00
C LEU A 285 22.84 -11.56 -12.43
N ASN A 286 21.85 -11.34 -13.30
CA ASN A 286 22.05 -10.92 -14.68
C ASN A 286 20.84 -10.09 -15.14
N PRO A 287 21.03 -8.87 -15.68
CA PRO A 287 19.94 -8.05 -16.21
C PRO A 287 19.04 -8.75 -17.24
N GLU A 288 19.59 -9.67 -18.04
CA GLU A 288 18.86 -10.45 -19.05
C GLU A 288 17.88 -11.46 -18.45
N TRP A 289 18.06 -11.84 -17.18
CA TRP A 289 17.18 -12.76 -16.46
C TRP A 289 16.04 -12.04 -15.73
N SER A 290 15.97 -10.73 -15.89
CA SER A 290 14.85 -9.94 -15.34
C SER A 290 13.53 -10.33 -16.00
N LEU A 291 12.49 -10.39 -15.19
CA LEU A 291 11.14 -10.67 -15.66
C LEU A 291 10.52 -9.39 -16.23
N THR A 292 10.10 -9.47 -17.49
CA THR A 292 9.56 -8.35 -18.26
C THR A 292 8.12 -8.60 -18.68
N ILE A 293 7.46 -7.55 -19.16
CA ILE A 293 6.11 -7.66 -19.72
C ILE A 293 6.03 -8.62 -20.92
N THR A 294 7.14 -8.91 -21.57
CA THR A 294 7.16 -9.79 -22.76
C THR A 294 7.51 -11.23 -22.41
N ASN A 295 8.57 -11.47 -21.62
CA ASN A 295 9.02 -12.84 -21.32
C ASN A 295 8.21 -13.54 -20.24
N ALA A 296 7.46 -12.78 -19.42
CA ALA A 296 6.67 -13.30 -18.31
C ALA A 296 5.15 -13.25 -18.55
N SER A 297 4.70 -12.74 -19.70
CA SER A 297 3.30 -12.57 -20.01
C SER A 297 2.60 -13.87 -20.37
N ASN A 298 1.29 -13.90 -20.16
CA ASN A 298 0.42 -14.99 -20.61
C ASN A 298 0.11 -14.84 -22.11
N SER A 299 -0.59 -15.82 -22.69
CA SER A 299 -1.01 -15.80 -24.08
C SER A 299 -1.92 -14.60 -24.41
N THR A 300 -1.86 -14.11 -25.65
CA THR A 300 -2.72 -13.03 -26.13
C THR A 300 -4.22 -13.37 -25.94
N TYR A 301 -4.59 -14.64 -26.07
CA TYR A 301 -5.97 -15.08 -25.83
C TYR A 301 -6.41 -14.82 -24.38
N THR A 302 -5.58 -15.21 -23.40
CA THR A 302 -5.87 -14.99 -21.98
C THR A 302 -5.95 -13.51 -21.65
N LEU A 303 -4.97 -12.72 -22.10
CA LEU A 303 -4.97 -11.27 -21.88
C LEU A 303 -6.20 -10.59 -22.50
N THR A 304 -6.62 -11.01 -23.69
CA THR A 304 -7.84 -10.50 -24.35
C THR A 304 -9.08 -10.80 -23.54
N LEU A 305 -9.26 -12.07 -23.14
CA LEU A 305 -10.42 -12.49 -22.35
C LEU A 305 -10.51 -11.71 -21.04
N MET A 306 -9.39 -11.62 -20.31
CA MET A 306 -9.30 -10.85 -19.07
C MET A 306 -9.63 -9.37 -19.28
N THR A 307 -9.17 -8.77 -20.37
CA THR A 307 -9.47 -7.38 -20.72
C THR A 307 -10.96 -7.17 -20.93
N CYS A 308 -11.64 -8.08 -21.65
CA CYS A 308 -13.09 -8.01 -21.84
C CYS A 308 -13.83 -8.10 -20.50
N VAL A 309 -13.42 -9.02 -19.63
CA VAL A 309 -14.02 -9.16 -18.28
C VAL A 309 -13.77 -7.91 -17.44
N ALA A 310 -12.54 -7.36 -17.45
CA ALA A 310 -12.20 -6.16 -16.70
C ALA A 310 -13.03 -4.95 -17.16
N PHE A 311 -13.25 -4.75 -18.46
CA PHE A 311 -14.09 -3.67 -18.98
C PHE A 311 -15.53 -3.68 -18.44
N VAL A 312 -16.06 -4.85 -18.13
CA VAL A 312 -17.43 -5.00 -17.59
C VAL A 312 -17.44 -4.83 -16.08
N PHE A 313 -16.57 -5.55 -15.37
CA PHE A 313 -16.67 -5.67 -13.92
C PHE A 313 -15.97 -4.54 -13.17
N VAL A 314 -14.85 -3.99 -13.66
CA VAL A 314 -14.11 -2.92 -12.96
C VAL A 314 -14.98 -1.68 -12.75
N PRO A 315 -15.73 -1.15 -13.75
CA PRO A 315 -16.63 -0.02 -13.52
C PRO A 315 -17.70 -0.29 -12.46
N ILE A 316 -18.25 -1.51 -12.42
CA ILE A 316 -19.28 -1.90 -11.44
C ILE A 316 -18.68 -1.90 -10.03
N ILE A 317 -17.49 -2.51 -9.87
CA ILE A 317 -16.79 -2.57 -8.58
C ILE A 317 -16.41 -1.17 -8.09
N LEU A 318 -15.88 -0.31 -8.97
CA LEU A 318 -15.54 1.07 -8.63
C LEU A 318 -16.79 1.87 -8.23
N ALA A 319 -17.89 1.74 -8.95
CA ALA A 319 -19.15 2.39 -8.60
C ALA A 319 -19.66 1.94 -7.23
N TYR A 320 -19.59 0.63 -6.94
CA TYR A 320 -19.94 0.07 -5.62
C TYR A 320 -19.02 0.64 -4.51
N GLN A 321 -17.73 0.65 -4.73
CA GLN A 321 -16.77 1.15 -3.74
C GLN A 321 -16.96 2.65 -3.47
N ILE A 322 -17.15 3.46 -4.51
CA ILE A 322 -17.48 4.89 -4.38
C ILE A 322 -18.76 5.06 -3.56
N TRP A 323 -19.79 4.24 -3.83
CA TRP A 323 -21.03 4.28 -3.09
C TRP A 323 -20.83 3.93 -1.60
N VAL A 324 -20.02 2.94 -1.26
CA VAL A 324 -19.67 2.59 0.13
C VAL A 324 -19.02 3.79 0.83
N TYR A 325 -17.97 4.37 0.22
CA TYR A 325 -17.31 5.55 0.79
C TYR A 325 -18.24 6.75 0.93
N TRP A 326 -19.14 6.95 -0.01
CA TRP A 326 -20.16 8.00 0.07
C TRP A 326 -21.19 7.76 1.17
N THR A 327 -21.62 6.52 1.35
CA THR A 327 -22.58 6.13 2.39
C THR A 327 -21.99 6.35 3.78
N PHE A 328 -20.75 5.92 3.99
CA PHE A 328 -20.06 6.04 5.27
C PHE A 328 -19.19 7.31 5.40
N ARG A 329 -19.47 8.37 4.64
CA ARG A 329 -18.66 9.59 4.66
C ARG A 329 -18.71 10.41 5.94
N HIS A 330 -19.68 10.16 6.81
CA HIS A 330 -19.87 10.92 8.05
C HIS A 330 -18.74 10.67 9.05
N ARG A 331 -18.51 11.65 9.94
CA ARG A 331 -17.55 11.50 11.03
C ARG A 331 -18.11 10.58 12.11
N VAL A 332 -17.30 9.67 12.58
CA VAL A 332 -17.61 8.79 13.70
C VAL A 332 -17.50 9.58 15.00
N SER A 333 -18.57 9.62 15.77
CA SER A 333 -18.64 10.19 17.11
C SER A 333 -18.85 9.09 18.17
N GLU A 334 -18.85 9.45 19.44
CA GLU A 334 -19.13 8.50 20.54
C GLU A 334 -20.52 7.84 20.44
N LYS A 335 -21.45 8.45 19.70
CA LYS A 335 -22.82 7.94 19.51
C LYS A 335 -22.92 6.86 18.43
N ASP A 336 -21.90 6.73 17.60
CA ASP A 336 -21.90 5.88 16.39
C ASP A 336 -21.09 4.58 16.59
N LEU A 337 -20.85 4.16 17.84
CA LEU A 337 -19.96 3.03 18.15
C LEU A 337 -20.68 1.69 18.04
N HIS A 338 -20.32 0.90 17.03
CA HIS A 338 -20.81 -0.47 16.80
C HIS A 338 -19.80 -1.55 17.19
N TYR A 339 -18.51 -1.27 17.11
CA TYR A 339 -17.39 -2.17 17.44
C TYR A 339 -16.87 -1.98 18.86
#